data_a9e1d9f65921a129bc2809ec351ac9e3
#
_entry.id   a9e1d9f65921a129bc2809ec351ac9e3
#
_cell.length_a   1.000
_cell.length_b   1.000
_cell.length_c   1.000
_cell.angle_alpha   90.00
_cell.angle_beta   90.00
_cell.angle_gamma   90.00
#
_symmetry.space_group_name_H-M   'P 1'
#
loop_
_entity.id
_entity.type
_entity.pdbx_description
1 polymer ?
#
loop_
_entity_poly.entity_id
_entity_poly.type
_entity_poly.pdbx_seq_one_letter_code
_entity_poly.pdbx_strand_id
1 'polypeptide(L)'
;MSSLSLITDIAQGFFETLGLNFSDLEIIIQNEEQHIYLVKIRSEDSALLIGLHGRTLEEMQSVLIQMCEKALGSFCLIHLEINDYLAEKQKKLFSIVDRKVDLARKNGIDQVIYELSSYERKQVHAYI
;
A
#
# COMPACT_ATOMS: atom_id res chain seq x y z
N MET A 1 7.18 -24.26 9.81
CA MET A 1 7.48 -22.82 9.62
C MET A 1 6.16 -22.04 9.66
N SER A 2 6.11 -20.95 10.40
CA SER A 2 4.91 -20.12 10.47
C SER A 2 4.72 -19.34 9.17
N SER A 3 3.48 -18.93 8.90
CA SER A 3 3.19 -18.08 7.74
C SER A 3 3.96 -16.77 7.79
N LEU A 4 4.08 -16.18 8.99
CA LEU A 4 4.84 -14.94 9.17
C LEU A 4 6.31 -15.12 8.80
N SER A 5 6.94 -16.21 9.25
CA SER A 5 8.33 -16.52 8.92
C SER A 5 8.54 -16.68 7.42
N LEU A 6 7.63 -17.40 6.78
CA LEU A 6 7.68 -17.62 5.33
C LEU A 6 7.55 -16.32 4.55
N ILE A 7 6.60 -15.48 4.91
CA ILE A 7 6.38 -14.19 4.25
C ILE A 7 7.57 -13.24 4.48
N THR A 8 8.12 -13.24 5.68
CA THR A 8 9.31 -12.45 5.99
C THR A 8 10.48 -12.84 5.10
N ASP A 9 10.73 -14.15 4.97
CA ASP A 9 11.83 -14.66 4.13
C ASP A 9 11.61 -14.30 2.65
N ILE A 10 10.38 -14.41 2.15
CA ILE A 10 10.05 -14.06 0.77
C ILE A 10 10.26 -12.57 0.53
N ALA A 11 9.77 -11.72 1.41
CA ALA A 11 9.92 -10.27 1.28
C ALA A 11 11.38 -9.84 1.35
N GLN A 12 12.15 -10.40 2.29
CA GLN A 12 13.57 -10.12 2.42
C GLN A 12 14.31 -10.50 1.14
N GLY A 13 14.11 -11.71 0.65
CA GLY A 13 14.75 -12.20 -0.58
C GLY A 13 14.35 -11.38 -1.81
N PHE A 14 13.09 -10.96 -1.89
CA PHE A 14 12.60 -10.14 -2.99
C PHE A 14 13.34 -8.80 -3.07
N PHE A 15 13.43 -8.07 -1.96
CA PHE A 15 14.10 -6.77 -1.95
C PHE A 15 15.62 -6.90 -2.13
N GLU A 16 16.23 -7.94 -1.58
CA GLU A 16 17.66 -8.22 -1.80
C GLU A 16 17.96 -8.49 -3.26
N THR A 17 17.12 -9.29 -3.91
CA THR A 17 17.27 -9.64 -5.33
C THR A 17 17.16 -8.42 -6.24
N LEU A 18 16.33 -7.44 -5.88
CA LEU A 18 16.23 -6.18 -6.61
C LEU A 18 17.52 -5.35 -6.56
N GLY A 19 18.42 -5.64 -5.61
CA GLY A 19 19.69 -4.92 -5.48
C GLY A 19 19.55 -3.47 -5.02
N LEU A 20 18.42 -3.13 -4.41
CA LEU A 20 18.15 -1.78 -3.93
C LEU A 20 18.47 -1.68 -2.44
N ASN A 21 18.86 -0.49 -1.99
CA ASN A 21 19.08 -0.24 -0.57
C ASN A 21 17.75 -0.19 0.14
N PHE A 22 17.59 -1.02 1.16
CA PHE A 22 16.41 -0.97 2.03
C PHE A 22 16.82 -1.32 3.46
N SER A 23 16.02 -0.88 4.40
CA SER A 23 16.19 -1.16 5.82
C SER A 23 14.84 -1.26 6.50
N ASP A 24 14.88 -1.65 7.78
CA ASP A 24 13.71 -1.66 8.65
C ASP A 24 12.54 -2.46 8.07
N LEU A 25 12.84 -3.62 7.47
CA LEU A 25 11.79 -4.54 7.00
C LEU A 25 10.97 -5.01 8.19
N GLU A 26 9.68 -4.72 8.15
CA GLU A 26 8.74 -5.07 9.20
C GLU A 26 7.49 -5.69 8.57
N ILE A 27 7.06 -6.81 9.10
CA ILE A 27 5.83 -7.48 8.67
C ILE A 27 4.82 -7.38 9.81
N ILE A 28 3.70 -6.74 9.53
CA ILE A 28 2.61 -6.59 10.51
C ILE A 28 1.44 -7.46 10.08
N ILE A 29 0.99 -8.33 10.96
CA ILE A 29 -0.16 -9.19 10.71
C ILE A 29 -1.43 -8.36 10.89
N GLN A 30 -2.20 -8.20 9.82
CA GLN A 30 -3.48 -7.50 9.87
C GLN A 30 -4.65 -8.46 10.09
N ASN A 31 -4.56 -9.65 9.50
CA ASN A 31 -5.54 -10.72 9.72
C ASN A 31 -4.86 -12.06 9.45
N GLU A 32 -4.60 -12.82 10.52
CA GLU A 32 -3.87 -14.08 10.41
C GLU A 32 -4.68 -15.16 9.69
N GLU A 33 -5.98 -15.26 9.96
CA GLU A 33 -6.84 -16.28 9.35
C GLU A 33 -6.96 -16.09 7.83
N GLN A 34 -7.04 -14.86 7.38
CA GLN A 34 -7.18 -14.52 5.96
C GLN A 34 -5.84 -14.27 5.29
N HIS A 35 -4.72 -14.40 6.00
CA HIS A 35 -3.38 -14.11 5.50
C HIS A 35 -3.26 -12.70 4.92
N ILE A 36 -3.63 -11.70 5.71
CA ILE A 36 -3.49 -10.29 5.33
C ILE A 36 -2.35 -9.68 6.14
N TYR A 37 -1.37 -9.13 5.42
CA TYR A 37 -0.15 -8.59 6.03
C TYR A 37 0.17 -7.21 5.49
N LEU A 38 0.78 -6.39 6.34
CA LEU A 38 1.38 -5.13 5.94
C LEU A 38 2.90 -5.33 5.94
N VAL A 39 3.52 -5.09 4.80
CA VAL A 39 4.98 -5.16 4.64
C VAL A 39 5.51 -3.74 4.54
N LYS A 40 6.35 -3.35 5.48
CA LYS A 40 6.92 -1.99 5.54
C LYS A 40 8.42 -2.06 5.37
N ILE A 41 8.95 -1.16 4.55
CA ILE A 41 10.40 -0.95 4.40
C ILE A 41 10.72 0.54 4.34
N ARG A 42 11.98 0.86 4.59
CA ARG A 42 12.55 2.17 4.31
C ARG A 42 13.63 2.04 3.27
N SER A 43 13.72 3.03 2.38
CA SER A 43 14.74 3.02 1.32
C SER A 43 15.10 4.44 0.91
N GLU A 44 16.38 4.66 0.62
CA GLU A 44 16.86 5.88 -0.01
C GLU A 44 16.42 5.95 -1.48
N ASP A 45 16.11 4.81 -2.08
CA ASP A 45 15.64 4.69 -3.45
C ASP A 45 14.11 4.78 -3.55
N SER A 46 13.45 5.43 -2.58
CA SER A 46 11.99 5.43 -2.47
C SER A 46 11.30 5.95 -3.73
N ALA A 47 11.83 6.99 -4.37
CA ALA A 47 11.24 7.55 -5.59
C ALA A 47 11.19 6.50 -6.72
N LEU A 48 12.24 5.69 -6.85
CA LEU A 48 12.31 4.62 -7.85
C LEU A 48 11.35 3.48 -7.50
N LEU A 49 11.32 3.08 -6.22
CA LEU A 49 10.49 1.99 -5.74
C LEU A 49 9.00 2.31 -5.78
N ILE A 50 8.64 3.54 -5.53
CA ILE A 50 7.24 3.98 -5.56
C ILE A 50 6.78 4.19 -7.00
N GLY A 51 7.62 4.88 -7.81
CA GLY A 51 7.30 5.19 -9.19
C GLY A 51 6.25 6.28 -9.31
N LEU A 52 5.82 6.55 -10.54
CA LEU A 52 4.84 7.59 -10.81
C LEU A 52 3.47 7.18 -10.24
N HIS A 53 2.95 8.00 -9.34
CA HIS A 53 1.67 7.78 -8.66
C HIS A 53 1.58 6.43 -7.92
N GLY A 54 2.72 5.88 -7.51
CA GLY A 54 2.75 4.60 -6.79
C GLY A 54 2.61 3.38 -7.67
N ARG A 55 2.76 3.51 -8.98
CA ARG A 55 2.58 2.38 -9.91
C ARG A 55 3.60 1.27 -9.68
N THR A 56 4.86 1.61 -9.51
CA THR A 56 5.90 0.60 -9.25
C THR A 56 5.65 -0.13 -7.94
N LEU A 57 5.24 0.61 -6.92
CA LEU A 57 4.87 0.03 -5.63
C LEU A 57 3.73 -0.99 -5.79
N GLU A 58 2.68 -0.64 -6.53
CA GLU A 58 1.54 -1.53 -6.78
C GLU A 58 1.96 -2.78 -7.54
N GLU A 59 2.84 -2.65 -8.52
CA GLU A 59 3.36 -3.78 -9.30
C GLU A 59 4.19 -4.72 -8.43
N MET A 60 5.07 -4.18 -7.59
CA MET A 60 5.85 -5.00 -6.65
C MET A 60 4.94 -5.70 -5.64
N GLN A 61 3.92 -5.01 -5.16
CA GLN A 61 2.93 -5.60 -4.27
C GLN A 61 2.25 -6.80 -4.91
N SER A 62 1.85 -6.68 -6.18
CA SER A 62 1.22 -7.78 -6.92
C SER A 62 2.15 -8.98 -7.05
N VAL A 63 3.43 -8.76 -7.34
CA VAL A 63 4.42 -9.84 -7.44
C VAL A 63 4.61 -10.52 -6.09
N LEU A 64 4.74 -9.75 -5.01
CA LEU A 64 4.86 -10.31 -3.66
C LEU A 64 3.66 -11.16 -3.27
N ILE A 65 2.46 -10.70 -3.58
CA ILE A 65 1.23 -11.46 -3.33
C ILE A 65 1.30 -12.81 -4.04
N GLN A 66 1.65 -12.82 -5.33
CA GLN A 66 1.74 -14.05 -6.10
C GLN A 66 2.80 -15.02 -5.55
N MET A 67 3.95 -14.51 -5.15
CA MET A 67 5.01 -15.31 -4.55
C MET A 67 4.55 -15.94 -3.23
N CYS A 68 3.89 -15.16 -2.40
CA CYS A 68 3.40 -15.64 -1.11
C CYS A 68 2.25 -16.63 -1.26
N GLU A 69 1.32 -16.38 -2.17
CA GLU A 69 0.23 -17.31 -2.46
C GLU A 69 0.75 -18.66 -2.93
N LYS A 70 1.74 -18.65 -3.81
CA LYS A 70 2.36 -19.88 -4.30
C LYS A 70 3.04 -20.66 -3.16
N ALA A 71 3.74 -19.96 -2.29
CA ALA A 71 4.46 -20.59 -1.18
C ALA A 71 3.51 -21.10 -0.09
N LEU A 72 2.45 -20.35 0.21
CA LEU A 72 1.45 -20.74 1.21
C LEU A 72 0.45 -21.77 0.71
N GLY A 73 0.24 -21.83 -0.60
CA GLY A 73 -0.79 -22.69 -1.21
C GLY A 73 -2.21 -22.19 -0.94
N SER A 74 -2.37 -20.93 -0.60
CA SER A 74 -3.67 -20.34 -0.30
C SER A 74 -3.67 -18.84 -0.59
N PHE A 75 -4.85 -18.23 -0.53
CA PHE A 75 -5.02 -16.78 -0.69
C PHE A 75 -4.14 -16.00 0.29
N CYS A 76 -3.55 -14.93 -0.19
CA CYS A 76 -2.74 -14.03 0.62
C CYS A 76 -2.92 -12.60 0.11
N LEU A 77 -3.01 -11.64 1.00
CA LEU A 77 -3.05 -10.23 0.64
C LEU A 77 -1.92 -9.50 1.35
N ILE A 78 -1.19 -8.71 0.58
CA ILE A 78 -0.09 -7.91 1.11
C ILE A 78 -0.32 -6.45 0.73
N HIS A 79 -0.21 -5.58 1.73
CA HIS A 79 -0.12 -4.14 1.53
C HIS A 79 1.34 -3.75 1.71
N LEU A 80 1.94 -3.19 0.66
CA LEU A 80 3.34 -2.76 0.70
C LEU A 80 3.42 -1.27 1.01
N GLU A 81 4.19 -0.92 2.04
CA GLU A 81 4.40 0.47 2.44
C GLU A 81 5.88 0.82 2.40
N ILE A 82 6.22 1.88 1.69
CA ILE A 82 7.60 2.34 1.52
C ILE A 82 7.69 3.78 2.04
N ASN A 83 8.52 3.99 3.07
CA ASN A 83 8.77 5.33 3.66
C ASN A 83 7.48 6.05 4.04
N ASP A 84 6.46 5.32 4.48
CA ASP A 84 5.14 5.87 4.85
C ASP A 84 4.41 6.59 3.71
N TYR A 85 4.75 6.24 2.45
CA TYR A 85 4.19 6.90 1.27
C TYR A 85 2.66 6.80 1.20
N LEU A 86 2.10 5.60 1.42
CA LEU A 86 0.65 5.41 1.35
C LEU A 86 -0.08 6.17 2.45
N ALA A 87 0.48 6.19 3.65
CA ALA A 87 -0.09 6.93 4.77
C ALA A 87 -0.09 8.43 4.48
N GLU A 88 1.00 8.96 3.96
CA GLU A 88 1.11 10.38 3.58
C GLU A 88 0.17 10.73 2.43
N LYS A 89 0.06 9.86 1.43
CA LYS A 89 -0.84 10.05 0.29
C LYS A 89 -2.30 10.06 0.75
N GLN A 90 -2.67 9.14 1.63
CA GLN A 90 -4.02 9.08 2.20
C GLN A 90 -4.35 10.35 2.98
N LYS A 91 -3.41 10.84 3.79
CA LYS A 91 -3.57 12.07 4.56
C LYS A 91 -3.83 13.27 3.65
N LYS A 92 -3.06 13.39 2.56
CA LYS A 92 -3.27 14.45 1.57
C LYS A 92 -4.62 14.33 0.89
N LEU A 93 -5.02 13.11 0.53
CA LEU A 93 -6.31 12.85 -0.11
C LEU A 93 -7.45 13.25 0.81
N PHE A 94 -7.41 12.86 2.08
CA PHE A 94 -8.47 13.20 3.04
C PHE A 94 -8.55 14.70 3.29
N SER A 95 -7.43 15.43 3.27
CA SER A 95 -7.44 16.89 3.33
C SER A 95 -8.17 17.51 2.14
N ILE A 96 -7.95 16.96 0.94
CA ILE A 96 -8.65 17.40 -0.27
C ILE A 96 -10.14 17.12 -0.14
N VAL A 97 -10.51 15.94 0.34
CA VAL A 97 -11.91 15.55 0.55
C VAL A 97 -12.60 16.51 1.51
N ASP A 98 -11.96 16.80 2.65
CA ASP A 98 -12.51 17.71 3.65
C ASP A 98 -12.79 19.09 3.05
N ARG A 99 -11.86 19.61 2.27
CA ARG A 99 -12.04 20.91 1.61
C ARG A 99 -13.16 20.88 0.59
N LYS A 100 -13.26 19.82 -0.21
CA LYS A 100 -14.33 19.67 -1.21
C LYS A 100 -15.71 19.54 -0.57
N VAL A 101 -15.79 18.79 0.53
CA VAL A 101 -17.05 18.65 1.29
C VAL A 101 -17.50 20.01 1.84
N ASP A 102 -16.58 20.78 2.41
CA ASP A 102 -16.88 22.13 2.90
C ASP A 102 -17.39 23.04 1.79
N LEU A 103 -16.75 23.02 0.63
CA LEU A 103 -17.18 23.81 -0.52
C LEU A 103 -18.57 23.41 -1.01
N ALA A 104 -18.85 22.11 -1.07
CA ALA A 104 -20.16 21.62 -1.48
C ALA A 104 -21.26 22.07 -0.51
N ARG A 105 -20.98 22.01 0.79
CA ARG A 105 -21.94 22.45 1.83
C ARG A 105 -22.21 23.95 1.78
N LYS A 106 -21.16 24.75 1.56
CA LYS A 106 -21.29 26.21 1.53
C LYS A 106 -21.99 26.73 0.30
N ASN A 107 -21.68 26.15 -0.87
CA ASN A 107 -22.12 26.65 -2.16
C ASN A 107 -23.31 25.89 -2.74
N GLY A 108 -23.64 24.71 -2.19
CA GLY A 108 -24.69 23.85 -2.70
C GLY A 108 -24.39 23.28 -4.09
N ILE A 109 -23.12 23.24 -4.47
CA ILE A 109 -22.67 22.77 -5.78
C ILE A 109 -21.88 21.49 -5.59
N ASP A 110 -22.17 20.49 -6.42
CA ASP A 110 -21.42 19.23 -6.41
C ASP A 110 -19.95 19.48 -6.72
N GLN A 111 -19.08 18.80 -5.99
CA GLN A 111 -17.64 18.86 -6.17
C GLN A 111 -17.11 17.56 -6.77
N VAL A 112 -16.03 17.65 -7.54
CA VAL A 112 -15.41 16.51 -8.20
C VAL A 112 -13.96 16.40 -7.76
N ILE A 113 -13.53 15.18 -7.48
CA ILE A 113 -12.12 14.85 -7.21
C ILE A 113 -11.63 13.99 -8.37
N TYR A 114 -10.58 14.46 -9.03
CA TYR A 114 -10.05 13.83 -10.24
C TYR A 114 -8.93 12.85 -9.94
N GLU A 115 -8.65 11.96 -10.89
CA GLU A 115 -7.48 11.07 -10.92
C GLU A 115 -7.36 10.12 -9.74
N LEU A 116 -8.49 9.65 -9.20
CA LEU A 116 -8.48 8.66 -8.14
C LEU A 116 -8.43 7.24 -8.71
N SER A 117 -7.58 6.40 -8.12
CA SER A 117 -7.62 4.96 -8.37
C SER A 117 -8.89 4.36 -7.79
N SER A 118 -9.21 3.12 -8.18
CA SER A 118 -10.36 2.42 -7.61
C SER A 118 -10.23 2.25 -6.09
N TYR A 119 -9.02 1.98 -5.61
CA TYR A 119 -8.73 1.86 -4.18
C TYR A 119 -8.96 3.19 -3.46
N GLU A 120 -8.46 4.29 -4.02
CA GLU A 120 -8.63 5.62 -3.44
C GLU A 120 -10.10 6.05 -3.40
N ARG A 121 -10.86 5.75 -4.46
CA ARG A 121 -12.31 6.02 -4.47
C ARG A 121 -13.02 5.28 -3.34
N LYS A 122 -12.66 4.02 -3.13
CA LYS A 122 -13.23 3.20 -2.04
C LYS A 122 -12.89 3.80 -0.68
N GLN A 123 -11.65 4.26 -0.49
CA GLN A 123 -11.23 4.92 0.74
C GLN A 123 -12.01 6.20 1.00
N VAL A 124 -12.23 7.02 -0.03
CA VAL A 124 -12.98 8.27 0.08
C VAL A 124 -14.43 7.98 0.47
N HIS A 125 -15.08 7.01 -0.15
CA HIS A 125 -16.46 6.64 0.19
C HIS A 125 -16.57 6.15 1.64
N ALA A 126 -15.61 5.40 2.13
CA ALA A 126 -15.59 4.96 3.52
C ALA A 126 -15.33 6.12 4.49
N TYR A 127 -14.55 7.11 4.08
CA TYR A 127 -14.19 8.27 4.90
C TYR A 127 -15.36 9.26 5.05
N ILE A 128 -16.12 9.48 4.00
CA ILE A 128 -17.29 10.36 4.02
C ILE A 128 -18.45 9.66 4.76
#